data_0df4ba00014580403abeb5afccea6934
#
_entry.id   0df4ba00014580403abeb5afccea6934
#
_cell.length_a   1.000
_cell.length_b   1.000
_cell.length_c   1.000
_cell.angle_alpha   90.00
_cell.angle_beta   90.00
_cell.angle_gamma   90.00
#
_symmetry.space_group_name_H-M   'P 1'
#
loop_
_entity.id
_entity.type
_entity.pdbx_description
1 polymer ?
#
loop_
_entity_poly.entity_id
_entity_poly.type
_entity_poly.pdbx_seq_one_letter_code
_entity_poly.pdbx_strand_id
1 'polypeptide(L)'
;MIYELATSTNGLSLARLASLTHLPKTSLLTLLRSLEAANYVVNVSGMYQLGTETYAIAAAITAKERFLPTARPALQALFADTGETVQIGILVQDEALAETIEMIETRKPVRFSMAIGLRRPLHSSSIGKLLLAHQPVEWTRTYLKHHELEAFTPQTITSEVDLLAELERIRQNGISISHESMFEGMSGISAPIWNEAGYMLAGISVTGPTYRLRPEESRIRELAQRTGEDISRKLGYAGPYPRKETNDAVTT
;
A
#
# COMPACT_ATOMS: atom_id res chain seq x y z
N MET A 1 1.58 -22.57 19.69
CA MET A 1 0.90 -21.76 20.73
C MET A 1 -0.15 -20.82 20.15
N ILE A 2 0.18 -19.80 19.32
CA ILE A 2 -0.82 -18.90 18.71
C ILE A 2 -1.86 -19.69 17.91
N TYR A 3 -1.43 -20.66 17.10
CA TYR A 3 -2.32 -21.55 16.36
C TYR A 3 -3.31 -22.32 17.27
N GLU A 4 -2.82 -22.87 18.40
CA GLU A 4 -3.66 -23.57 19.37
C GLU A 4 -4.72 -22.64 20.02
N LEU A 5 -4.33 -21.40 20.30
CA LEU A 5 -5.27 -20.38 20.78
C LEU A 5 -6.28 -20.00 19.72
N ALA A 6 -5.88 -19.91 18.45
CA ALA A 6 -6.75 -19.58 17.33
C ALA A 6 -7.85 -20.64 17.07
N THR A 7 -7.54 -21.90 17.35
CA THR A 7 -8.48 -23.02 17.16
C THR A 7 -9.32 -23.32 18.41
N SER A 8 -9.07 -22.63 19.53
CA SER A 8 -9.82 -22.80 20.78
C SER A 8 -10.99 -21.83 20.90
N THR A 9 -12.18 -22.35 21.19
CA THR A 9 -13.39 -21.52 21.35
C THR A 9 -13.41 -20.71 22.64
N ASN A 10 -12.82 -21.25 23.73
CA ASN A 10 -12.92 -20.66 25.09
C ASN A 10 -11.57 -20.28 25.69
N GLY A 11 -10.51 -20.28 24.86
CA GLY A 11 -9.15 -20.09 25.35
C GLY A 11 -8.54 -21.35 25.97
N LEU A 12 -7.28 -21.28 26.37
CA LEU A 12 -6.52 -22.40 26.92
C LEU A 12 -5.80 -22.00 28.20
N SER A 13 -5.81 -22.88 29.20
CA SER A 13 -5.02 -22.67 30.41
C SER A 13 -3.51 -22.84 30.15
N LEU A 14 -2.66 -22.25 31.01
CA LEU A 14 -1.19 -22.44 30.92
C LEU A 14 -0.80 -23.93 30.92
N ALA A 15 -1.46 -24.76 31.72
CA ALA A 15 -1.20 -26.20 31.78
C ALA A 15 -1.52 -26.89 30.44
N ARG A 16 -2.64 -26.54 29.83
CA ARG A 16 -3.05 -27.10 28.53
C ARG A 16 -2.12 -26.65 27.41
N LEU A 17 -1.76 -25.36 27.37
CA LEU A 17 -0.77 -24.84 26.43
C LEU A 17 0.59 -25.51 26.57
N ALA A 18 1.09 -25.70 27.80
CA ALA A 18 2.35 -26.40 28.04
C ALA A 18 2.32 -27.85 27.51
N SER A 19 1.20 -28.54 27.71
CA SER A 19 0.99 -29.91 27.18
C SER A 19 0.97 -29.95 25.64
N LEU A 20 0.29 -28.99 24.98
CA LEU A 20 0.16 -28.94 23.52
C LEU A 20 1.47 -28.49 22.83
N THR A 21 2.19 -27.58 23.44
CA THR A 21 3.43 -27.01 22.85
C THR A 21 4.69 -27.77 23.25
N HIS A 22 4.59 -28.68 24.21
CA HIS A 22 5.72 -29.39 24.82
C HIS A 22 6.78 -28.45 25.43
N LEU A 23 6.39 -27.23 25.81
CA LEU A 23 7.27 -26.25 26.43
C LEU A 23 7.17 -26.29 27.97
N PRO A 24 8.28 -26.04 28.68
CA PRO A 24 8.22 -25.86 30.13
C PRO A 24 7.32 -24.69 30.51
N LYS A 25 6.49 -24.87 31.55
CA LYS A 25 5.51 -23.85 32.01
C LYS A 25 6.16 -22.50 32.31
N THR A 26 7.40 -22.48 32.84
CA THR A 26 8.12 -21.25 33.14
C THR A 26 8.47 -20.45 31.89
N SER A 27 9.01 -21.11 30.86
CA SER A 27 9.35 -20.49 29.58
C SER A 27 8.10 -20.01 28.86
N LEU A 28 7.04 -20.82 28.90
CA LEU A 28 5.76 -20.47 28.29
C LEU A 28 5.10 -19.26 28.97
N LEU A 29 5.17 -19.17 30.29
CA LEU A 29 4.65 -18.05 31.04
C LEU A 29 5.38 -16.74 30.71
N THR A 30 6.71 -16.77 30.56
CA THR A 30 7.51 -15.62 30.15
C THR A 30 7.09 -15.14 28.75
N LEU A 31 6.95 -16.06 27.81
CA LEU A 31 6.49 -15.74 26.44
C LEU A 31 5.08 -15.17 26.43
N LEU A 32 4.14 -15.78 27.17
CA LEU A 32 2.77 -15.29 27.27
C LEU A 32 2.68 -13.88 27.85
N ARG A 33 3.47 -13.55 28.88
CA ARG A 33 3.55 -12.19 29.42
C ARG A 33 4.02 -11.15 28.39
N SER A 34 5.02 -11.50 27.59
CA SER A 34 5.50 -10.61 26.53
C SER A 34 4.42 -10.38 25.45
N LEU A 35 3.70 -11.43 25.07
CA LEU A 35 2.61 -11.33 24.10
C LEU A 35 1.39 -10.62 24.68
N GLU A 36 1.12 -10.75 25.98
CA GLU A 36 0.05 -10.04 26.67
C GLU A 36 0.35 -8.54 26.77
N ALA A 37 1.60 -8.17 27.10
CA ALA A 37 2.04 -6.78 27.12
C ALA A 37 1.92 -6.10 25.74
N ALA A 38 2.02 -6.86 24.65
CA ALA A 38 1.86 -6.38 23.28
C ALA A 38 0.46 -6.65 22.72
N ASN A 39 -0.53 -7.01 23.54
CA ASN A 39 -1.92 -7.29 23.15
C ASN A 39 -2.13 -8.41 22.09
N TYR A 40 -1.15 -9.26 21.85
CA TYR A 40 -1.33 -10.45 20.99
C TYR A 40 -2.11 -11.56 21.68
N VAL A 41 -2.03 -11.63 23.00
CA VAL A 41 -2.75 -12.57 23.85
C VAL A 41 -3.36 -11.82 25.01
N VAL A 42 -4.51 -12.27 25.49
CA VAL A 42 -5.15 -11.76 26.72
C VAL A 42 -5.38 -12.90 27.68
N ASN A 43 -5.28 -12.63 28.99
CA ASN A 43 -5.60 -13.58 30.05
C ASN A 43 -6.90 -13.20 30.70
N VAL A 44 -7.92 -14.02 30.53
CA VAL A 44 -9.23 -13.84 31.18
C VAL A 44 -9.44 -14.98 32.17
N SER A 45 -9.35 -14.68 33.46
CA SER A 45 -9.56 -15.65 34.55
C SER A 45 -8.71 -16.92 34.42
N GLY A 46 -7.44 -16.79 34.04
CA GLY A 46 -6.50 -17.91 33.92
C GLY A 46 -6.56 -18.65 32.57
N MET A 47 -7.43 -18.20 31.66
CA MET A 47 -7.54 -18.69 30.30
C MET A 47 -6.93 -17.68 29.34
N TYR A 48 -5.97 -18.13 28.54
CA TYR A 48 -5.31 -17.35 27.50
C TYR A 48 -6.16 -17.42 26.22
N GLN A 49 -6.39 -16.26 25.62
CA GLN A 49 -7.10 -16.10 24.35
C GLN A 49 -6.30 -15.19 23.41
N LEU A 50 -6.66 -15.16 22.12
CA LEU A 50 -6.05 -14.20 21.19
C LEU A 50 -6.46 -12.77 21.55
N GLY A 51 -5.48 -11.88 21.54
CA GLY A 51 -5.68 -10.44 21.73
C GLY A 51 -5.93 -9.70 20.42
N THR A 52 -6.26 -8.41 20.54
CA THR A 52 -6.64 -7.53 19.41
C THR A 52 -5.59 -7.47 18.31
N GLU A 53 -4.30 -7.45 18.66
CA GLU A 53 -3.21 -7.38 17.69
C GLU A 53 -3.12 -8.65 16.80
N THR A 54 -3.49 -9.81 17.34
CA THR A 54 -3.55 -11.04 16.53
C THR A 54 -4.67 -10.98 15.49
N TYR A 55 -5.83 -10.42 15.86
CA TYR A 55 -6.92 -10.21 14.89
C TYR A 55 -6.55 -9.18 13.85
N ALA A 56 -5.81 -8.13 14.20
CA ALA A 56 -5.31 -7.13 13.25
C ALA A 56 -4.37 -7.76 12.21
N ILE A 57 -3.45 -8.64 12.64
CA ILE A 57 -2.59 -9.40 11.72
C ILE A 57 -3.42 -10.31 10.81
N ALA A 58 -4.39 -11.05 11.35
CA ALA A 58 -5.23 -11.95 10.55
C ALA A 58 -6.04 -11.16 9.51
N ALA A 59 -6.59 -10.01 9.87
CA ALA A 59 -7.30 -9.12 8.96
C ALA A 59 -6.37 -8.60 7.85
N ALA A 60 -5.14 -8.20 8.17
CA ALA A 60 -4.16 -7.74 7.20
C ALA A 60 -3.76 -8.84 6.20
N ILE A 61 -3.55 -10.08 6.67
CA ILE A 61 -3.25 -11.24 5.81
C ILE A 61 -4.42 -11.52 4.86
N THR A 62 -5.65 -11.60 5.41
CA THR A 62 -6.85 -11.87 4.62
C THR A 62 -7.13 -10.76 3.60
N ALA A 63 -6.91 -9.50 3.99
CA ALA A 63 -7.03 -8.36 3.07
C ALA A 63 -6.04 -8.48 1.89
N LYS A 64 -4.80 -8.91 2.16
CA LYS A 64 -3.78 -9.12 1.12
C LYS A 64 -4.17 -10.25 0.16
N GLU A 65 -4.71 -11.36 0.66
CA GLU A 65 -5.18 -12.47 -0.18
C GLU A 65 -6.38 -12.09 -1.05
N ARG A 66 -7.29 -11.25 -0.55
CA ARG A 66 -8.48 -10.79 -1.26
C ARG A 66 -8.21 -9.62 -2.19
N PHE A 67 -7.09 -8.92 -2.03
CA PHE A 67 -6.80 -7.66 -2.71
C PHE A 67 -6.79 -7.83 -4.24
N LEU A 68 -5.90 -8.66 -4.79
CA LEU A 68 -5.79 -8.82 -6.24
C LEU A 68 -7.07 -9.38 -6.89
N PRO A 69 -7.72 -10.41 -6.35
CA PRO A 69 -9.02 -10.86 -6.87
C PRO A 69 -10.08 -9.76 -6.89
N THR A 70 -10.10 -8.88 -5.88
CA THR A 70 -11.03 -7.74 -5.81
C THR A 70 -10.67 -6.64 -6.82
N ALA A 71 -9.39 -6.38 -7.02
CA ALA A 71 -8.91 -5.30 -7.88
C ALA A 71 -8.94 -5.63 -9.38
N ARG A 72 -8.74 -6.89 -9.76
CA ARG A 72 -8.65 -7.31 -11.18
C ARG A 72 -9.82 -6.88 -12.07
N PRO A 73 -11.10 -7.04 -11.68
CA PRO A 73 -12.21 -6.59 -12.52
C PRO A 73 -12.19 -5.08 -12.78
N ALA A 74 -11.83 -4.28 -11.76
CA ALA A 74 -11.74 -2.83 -11.90
C ALA A 74 -10.53 -2.42 -12.76
N LEU A 75 -9.40 -3.15 -12.64
CA LEU A 75 -8.23 -2.96 -13.50
C LEU A 75 -8.58 -3.25 -14.98
N GLN A 76 -9.35 -4.32 -15.24
CA GLN A 76 -9.82 -4.66 -16.58
C GLN A 76 -10.75 -3.57 -17.18
N ALA A 77 -11.65 -3.03 -16.35
CA ALA A 77 -12.53 -1.93 -16.78
C ALA A 77 -11.71 -0.67 -17.10
N LEU A 78 -10.77 -0.28 -16.24
CA LEU A 78 -9.90 0.88 -16.49
C LEU A 78 -9.06 0.70 -17.77
N PHE A 79 -8.57 -0.52 -18.01
CA PHE A 79 -7.88 -0.85 -19.27
C PHE A 79 -8.78 -0.71 -20.49
N ALA A 80 -10.01 -1.22 -20.41
CA ALA A 80 -10.98 -1.11 -21.51
C ALA A 80 -11.33 0.35 -21.83
N ASP A 81 -11.47 1.18 -20.78
CA ASP A 81 -11.81 2.60 -20.91
C ASP A 81 -10.67 3.45 -21.48
N THR A 82 -9.41 3.12 -21.13
CA THR A 82 -8.25 3.93 -21.53
C THR A 82 -7.51 3.37 -22.73
N GLY A 83 -7.51 2.04 -22.90
CA GLY A 83 -6.71 1.33 -23.88
C GLY A 83 -5.20 1.50 -23.69
N GLU A 84 -4.76 2.00 -22.52
CA GLU A 84 -3.35 2.15 -22.14
C GLU A 84 -2.97 1.10 -21.10
N THR A 85 -1.68 0.91 -20.86
CA THR A 85 -1.21 -0.01 -19.82
C THR A 85 -1.70 0.45 -18.44
N VAL A 86 -2.35 -0.45 -17.72
CA VAL A 86 -2.80 -0.22 -16.34
C VAL A 86 -2.08 -1.18 -15.41
N GLN A 87 -1.71 -0.72 -14.23
CA GLN A 87 -0.92 -1.50 -13.28
C GLN A 87 -1.27 -1.19 -11.84
N ILE A 88 -0.97 -2.13 -10.96
CA ILE A 88 -1.01 -1.97 -9.52
C ILE A 88 0.41 -2.08 -8.98
N GLY A 89 0.81 -1.10 -8.18
CA GLY A 89 2.10 -1.11 -7.50
C GLY A 89 1.96 -0.92 -6.01
N ILE A 90 2.87 -1.55 -5.29
CA ILE A 90 2.97 -1.51 -3.83
C ILE A 90 4.32 -0.96 -3.40
N LEU A 91 4.40 -0.56 -2.14
CA LEU A 91 5.66 -0.20 -1.49
C LEU A 91 6.35 -1.47 -0.96
N VAL A 92 7.60 -1.69 -1.36
CA VAL A 92 8.53 -2.63 -0.72
C VAL A 92 9.24 -1.86 0.38
N GLN A 93 8.76 -1.99 1.60
CA GLN A 93 9.16 -1.16 2.75
C GLN A 93 10.66 -1.24 3.04
N ASP A 94 11.22 -2.47 3.07
CA ASP A 94 12.62 -2.72 3.44
C ASP A 94 13.62 -2.18 2.41
N GLU A 95 13.20 -2.07 1.15
CA GLU A 95 14.04 -1.56 0.05
C GLU A 95 13.70 -0.11 -0.32
N ALA A 96 12.59 0.42 0.19
CA ALA A 96 12.05 1.73 -0.16
C ALA A 96 11.85 1.91 -1.69
N LEU A 97 11.31 0.88 -2.34
CA LEU A 97 11.04 0.83 -3.77
C LEU A 97 9.55 0.63 -4.05
N ALA A 98 9.08 1.11 -5.19
CA ALA A 98 7.78 0.75 -5.74
C ALA A 98 7.91 -0.53 -6.58
N GLU A 99 7.07 -1.53 -6.33
CA GLU A 99 7.02 -2.79 -7.10
C GLU A 99 5.68 -2.94 -7.81
N THR A 100 5.73 -3.28 -9.10
CA THR A 100 4.52 -3.64 -9.88
C THR A 100 4.14 -5.08 -9.58
N ILE A 101 2.93 -5.29 -9.03
CA ILE A 101 2.43 -6.62 -8.63
C ILE A 101 1.32 -7.17 -9.53
N GLU A 102 0.68 -6.32 -10.33
CA GLU A 102 -0.35 -6.70 -11.31
C GLU A 102 -0.34 -5.71 -12.46
N MET A 103 -0.61 -6.17 -13.68
CA MET A 103 -0.59 -5.32 -14.86
C MET A 103 -1.43 -5.90 -16.00
N ILE A 104 -2.07 -5.02 -16.77
CA ILE A 104 -2.63 -5.31 -18.08
C ILE A 104 -1.91 -4.41 -19.09
N GLU A 105 -1.06 -5.01 -19.91
CA GLU A 105 -0.28 -4.28 -20.91
C GLU A 105 -1.13 -3.96 -22.14
N THR A 106 -1.01 -2.71 -22.64
CA THR A 106 -1.65 -2.32 -23.91
C THR A 106 -1.10 -3.10 -25.09
N ARG A 107 -1.96 -3.39 -26.05
CA ARG A 107 -1.58 -4.03 -27.31
C ARG A 107 -1.21 -3.04 -28.41
N LYS A 108 -1.21 -1.73 -28.12
CA LYS A 108 -0.81 -0.69 -29.09
C LYS A 108 0.66 -0.88 -29.49
N PRO A 109 1.01 -0.62 -30.77
CA PRO A 109 2.39 -0.84 -31.27
C PRO A 109 3.44 -0.05 -30.48
N VAL A 110 3.18 1.23 -30.21
CA VAL A 110 4.06 2.08 -29.41
C VAL A 110 3.61 2.00 -27.94
N ARG A 111 4.42 1.34 -27.14
CA ARG A 111 4.19 1.16 -25.69
C ARG A 111 5.52 1.02 -24.96
N PHE A 112 5.48 1.30 -23.67
CA PHE A 112 6.57 0.98 -22.76
C PHE A 112 6.34 -0.43 -22.21
N SER A 113 7.24 -1.35 -22.47
CA SER A 113 7.18 -2.70 -21.92
C SER A 113 7.66 -2.68 -20.47
N MET A 114 6.86 -3.22 -19.59
CA MET A 114 7.15 -3.36 -18.17
C MET A 114 6.88 -4.81 -17.77
N ALA A 115 7.34 -5.20 -16.58
CA ALA A 115 7.13 -6.55 -16.06
C ALA A 115 6.56 -6.50 -14.65
N ILE A 116 5.76 -7.50 -14.31
CA ILE A 116 5.39 -7.76 -12.91
C ILE A 116 6.67 -8.11 -12.14
N GLY A 117 6.81 -7.59 -10.91
CA GLY A 117 8.01 -7.69 -10.10
C GLY A 117 9.05 -6.59 -10.36
N LEU A 118 8.80 -5.70 -11.32
CA LEU A 118 9.69 -4.58 -11.58
C LEU A 118 9.67 -3.58 -10.43
N ARG A 119 10.86 -3.27 -9.89
CA ARG A 119 11.08 -2.32 -8.81
C ARG A 119 11.68 -1.03 -9.31
N ARG A 120 11.27 0.10 -8.72
CA ARG A 120 11.71 1.44 -9.12
C ARG A 120 11.82 2.37 -7.93
N PRO A 121 12.74 3.37 -7.96
CA PRO A 121 12.80 4.41 -6.94
C PRO A 121 11.48 5.16 -6.80
N LEU A 122 11.13 5.54 -5.55
CA LEU A 122 9.83 6.15 -5.26
C LEU A 122 9.67 7.55 -5.89
N HIS A 123 10.74 8.34 -5.97
CA HIS A 123 10.67 9.72 -6.46
C HIS A 123 10.46 9.84 -7.97
N SER A 124 10.74 8.78 -8.74
CA SER A 124 10.90 8.86 -10.21
C SER A 124 9.63 8.55 -11.01
N SER A 125 8.54 8.09 -10.38
CA SER A 125 7.33 7.71 -11.09
C SER A 125 6.06 8.19 -10.39
N SER A 126 4.92 8.26 -11.12
CA SER A 126 3.65 8.64 -10.51
C SER A 126 3.25 7.71 -9.37
N ILE A 127 3.38 6.38 -9.59
CA ILE A 127 3.02 5.40 -8.55
C ILE A 127 4.00 5.44 -7.37
N GLY A 128 5.29 5.64 -7.62
CA GLY A 128 6.30 5.79 -6.57
C GLY A 128 6.05 7.02 -5.70
N LYS A 129 5.84 8.19 -6.32
CA LYS A 129 5.52 9.43 -5.60
C LYS A 129 4.20 9.32 -4.83
N LEU A 130 3.21 8.63 -5.39
CA LEU A 130 1.95 8.37 -4.71
C LEU A 130 2.17 7.54 -3.43
N LEU A 131 2.93 6.43 -3.52
CA LEU A 131 3.26 5.57 -2.39
C LEU A 131 4.04 6.34 -1.32
N LEU A 132 5.01 7.15 -1.72
CA LEU A 132 5.83 7.97 -0.83
C LEU A 132 5.00 9.07 -0.14
N ALA A 133 4.07 9.70 -0.86
CA ALA A 133 3.21 10.75 -0.34
C ALA A 133 2.36 10.31 0.85
N HIS A 134 2.00 9.04 0.91
CA HIS A 134 1.14 8.49 1.95
C HIS A 134 1.91 7.70 3.04
N GLN A 135 3.24 7.87 3.10
CA GLN A 135 4.02 7.38 4.22
C GLN A 135 4.03 8.37 5.39
N PRO A 136 4.26 7.90 6.63
CA PRO A 136 4.47 8.78 7.77
C PRO A 136 5.60 9.77 7.51
N VAL A 137 5.49 10.98 8.06
CA VAL A 137 6.48 12.06 7.85
C VAL A 137 7.90 11.61 8.21
N GLU A 138 8.07 10.88 9.31
CA GLU A 138 9.38 10.39 9.74
C GLU A 138 9.94 9.34 8.80
N TRP A 139 9.09 8.52 8.19
CA TRP A 139 9.50 7.56 7.16
C TRP A 139 9.99 8.29 5.89
N THR A 140 9.24 9.31 5.46
CA THR A 140 9.63 10.15 4.30
C THR A 140 10.95 10.88 4.56
N ARG A 141 11.17 11.42 5.75
CA ARG A 141 12.45 12.04 6.13
C ARG A 141 13.60 11.03 6.10
N THR A 142 13.36 9.82 6.59
CA THR A 142 14.35 8.74 6.55
C THR A 142 14.68 8.34 5.12
N TYR A 143 13.67 8.24 4.25
CA TYR A 143 13.85 8.01 2.82
C TYR A 143 14.76 9.06 2.19
N LEU A 144 14.46 10.35 2.35
CA LEU A 144 15.25 11.46 1.79
C LEU A 144 16.69 11.47 2.29
N LYS A 145 16.92 11.09 3.54
CA LYS A 145 18.27 11.05 4.13
C LYS A 145 19.14 9.91 3.57
N HIS A 146 18.55 8.78 3.17
CA HIS A 146 19.31 7.58 2.82
C HIS A 146 19.24 7.21 1.33
N HIS A 147 18.41 7.90 0.54
CA HIS A 147 18.24 7.61 -0.88
C HIS A 147 18.52 8.87 -1.70
N GLU A 148 19.43 8.73 -2.64
CA GLU A 148 19.70 9.77 -3.62
C GLU A 148 18.50 9.93 -4.58
N LEU A 149 18.16 11.18 -4.89
CA LEU A 149 17.13 11.50 -5.88
C LEU A 149 17.80 11.55 -7.26
N GLU A 150 18.14 10.36 -7.79
CA GLU A 150 18.82 10.20 -9.07
C GLU A 150 18.01 10.82 -10.22
N ALA A 151 18.67 11.57 -11.10
CA ALA A 151 18.07 12.13 -12.30
C ALA A 151 18.04 11.09 -13.42
N PHE A 152 16.85 10.63 -13.81
CA PHE A 152 16.65 9.73 -14.95
C PHE A 152 16.39 10.50 -16.25
N THR A 153 15.82 11.67 -16.13
CA THR A 153 15.52 12.61 -17.23
C THR A 153 15.62 14.05 -16.70
N PRO A 154 15.60 15.08 -17.58
CA PRO A 154 15.52 16.46 -17.13
C PRO A 154 14.26 16.81 -16.32
N GLN A 155 13.21 15.97 -16.37
CA GLN A 155 11.94 16.16 -15.66
C GLN A 155 11.89 15.39 -14.33
N THR A 156 12.92 14.65 -13.98
CA THR A 156 13.02 13.99 -12.68
C THR A 156 13.15 15.03 -11.56
N ILE A 157 12.34 14.91 -10.51
CA ILE A 157 12.51 15.75 -9.32
C ILE A 157 13.73 15.24 -8.54
N THR A 158 14.76 16.08 -8.42
CA THR A 158 16.01 15.77 -7.72
C THR A 158 16.25 16.66 -6.49
N SER A 159 15.38 17.65 -6.26
CA SER A 159 15.40 18.50 -5.08
C SER A 159 14.47 17.95 -4.00
N GLU A 160 14.96 17.82 -2.77
CA GLU A 160 14.14 17.43 -1.62
C GLU A 160 12.97 18.38 -1.39
N VAL A 161 13.20 19.70 -1.55
CA VAL A 161 12.18 20.73 -1.37
C VAL A 161 11.05 20.55 -2.39
N ASP A 162 11.41 20.35 -3.65
CA ASP A 162 10.42 20.16 -4.73
C ASP A 162 9.69 18.84 -4.59
N LEU A 163 10.40 17.78 -4.14
CA LEU A 163 9.75 16.50 -3.89
C LEU A 163 8.74 16.59 -2.73
N LEU A 164 9.09 17.23 -1.62
CA LEU A 164 8.17 17.42 -0.50
C LEU A 164 6.94 18.25 -0.90
N ALA A 165 7.11 19.30 -1.69
CA ALA A 165 6.00 20.09 -2.23
C ALA A 165 5.10 19.25 -3.15
N GLU A 166 5.68 18.40 -3.99
CA GLU A 166 4.94 17.47 -4.86
C GLU A 166 4.17 16.43 -4.05
N LEU A 167 4.79 15.85 -2.99
CA LEU A 167 4.13 14.88 -2.12
C LEU A 167 2.92 15.50 -1.40
N GLU A 168 3.05 16.76 -0.94
CA GLU A 168 1.94 17.48 -0.33
C GLU A 168 0.79 17.71 -1.33
N ARG A 169 1.11 18.11 -2.56
CA ARG A 169 0.13 18.27 -3.63
C ARG A 169 -0.58 16.95 -3.95
N ILE A 170 0.14 15.82 -3.92
CA ILE A 170 -0.44 14.49 -4.12
C ILE A 170 -1.41 14.15 -2.99
N ARG A 171 -1.05 14.41 -1.73
CA ARG A 171 -1.94 14.19 -0.58
C ARG A 171 -3.24 14.97 -0.71
N GLN A 172 -3.15 16.25 -1.02
CA GLN A 172 -4.31 17.14 -1.16
C GLN A 172 -5.25 16.73 -2.30
N ASN A 173 -4.68 16.32 -3.44
CA ASN A 173 -5.45 16.02 -4.65
C ASN A 173 -5.84 14.53 -4.76
N GLY A 174 -5.23 13.64 -3.99
CA GLY A 174 -5.44 12.19 -4.06
C GLY A 174 -5.07 11.58 -5.40
N ILE A 175 -4.11 12.20 -6.10
CA ILE A 175 -3.64 11.76 -7.42
C ILE A 175 -2.20 12.18 -7.63
N SER A 176 -1.41 11.29 -8.22
CA SER A 176 -0.04 11.56 -8.64
C SER A 176 0.07 11.52 -10.16
N ILE A 177 0.67 12.54 -10.73
CA ILE A 177 0.91 12.63 -12.17
C ILE A 177 2.41 12.77 -12.37
N SER A 178 2.93 12.06 -13.36
CA SER A 178 4.33 12.12 -13.74
C SER A 178 4.42 12.18 -15.25
N HIS A 179 5.05 13.23 -15.75
CA HIS A 179 5.40 13.36 -17.15
C HIS A 179 6.89 13.20 -17.30
N GLU A 180 7.29 12.14 -17.98
CA GLU A 180 8.67 11.90 -18.39
C GLU A 180 9.71 11.86 -17.27
N SER A 181 9.30 11.68 -16.01
CA SER A 181 10.24 11.71 -14.87
C SER A 181 11.15 10.49 -14.78
N MET A 182 10.76 9.34 -15.34
CA MET A 182 11.56 8.11 -15.34
C MET A 182 12.12 7.78 -16.72
N PHE A 183 11.33 8.04 -17.76
CA PHE A 183 11.70 7.83 -19.16
C PHE A 183 11.14 8.97 -19.99
N GLU A 184 11.94 9.49 -20.90
CA GLU A 184 11.49 10.46 -21.90
C GLU A 184 10.35 9.87 -22.74
N GLY A 185 9.33 10.68 -23.01
CA GLY A 185 8.16 10.26 -23.76
C GLY A 185 7.16 9.39 -22.98
N MET A 186 7.39 9.08 -21.69
CA MET A 186 6.50 8.27 -20.85
C MET A 186 5.81 9.11 -19.79
N SER A 187 4.50 8.96 -19.64
CA SER A 187 3.71 9.54 -18.56
C SER A 187 2.98 8.48 -17.75
N GLY A 188 2.62 8.83 -16.52
CA GLY A 188 1.85 8.00 -15.62
C GLY A 188 0.91 8.83 -14.75
N ILE A 189 -0.27 8.29 -14.47
CA ILE A 189 -1.31 8.89 -13.62
C ILE A 189 -1.74 7.82 -12.63
N SER A 190 -1.61 8.09 -11.32
CA SER A 190 -1.78 7.10 -10.26
C SER A 190 -2.70 7.58 -9.15
N ALA A 191 -3.64 6.73 -8.74
CA ALA A 191 -4.57 6.96 -7.64
C ALA A 191 -4.40 5.92 -6.52
N PRO A 192 -4.69 6.27 -5.25
CA PRO A 192 -4.49 5.38 -4.11
C PRO A 192 -5.57 4.29 -4.01
N ILE A 193 -5.21 3.18 -3.39
CA ILE A 193 -6.12 2.12 -2.96
C ILE A 193 -5.95 1.95 -1.45
N TRP A 194 -7.05 2.13 -0.69
CA TRP A 194 -7.08 2.09 0.77
C TRP A 194 -7.72 0.80 1.29
N ASN A 195 -7.28 0.35 2.46
CA ASN A 195 -7.94 -0.74 3.18
C ASN A 195 -8.98 -0.21 4.19
N GLU A 196 -9.71 -1.11 4.83
CA GLU A 196 -10.71 -0.81 5.87
C GLU A 196 -10.16 0.07 7.01
N ALA A 197 -8.91 -0.13 7.41
CA ALA A 197 -8.24 0.65 8.45
C ALA A 197 -7.76 2.03 7.98
N GLY A 198 -7.93 2.37 6.67
CA GLY A 198 -7.48 3.63 6.10
C GLY A 198 -5.98 3.68 5.81
N TYR A 199 -5.29 2.55 5.75
CA TYR A 199 -3.91 2.49 5.25
C TYR A 199 -3.91 2.32 3.74
N MET A 200 -2.98 3.00 3.07
CA MET A 200 -2.76 2.81 1.65
C MET A 200 -2.11 1.46 1.38
N LEU A 201 -2.83 0.56 0.68
CA LEU A 201 -2.33 -0.77 0.30
C LEU A 201 -1.48 -0.73 -0.96
N ALA A 202 -1.90 0.07 -1.93
CA ALA A 202 -1.33 0.08 -3.26
C ALA A 202 -1.70 1.37 -4.00
N GLY A 203 -1.08 1.58 -5.15
CA GLY A 203 -1.52 2.55 -6.16
C GLY A 203 -2.01 1.83 -7.40
N ILE A 204 -3.09 2.33 -8.02
CA ILE A 204 -3.46 1.98 -9.38
C ILE A 204 -2.93 3.05 -10.32
N SER A 205 -2.39 2.66 -11.47
CA SER A 205 -1.76 3.58 -12.41
C SER A 205 -2.14 3.29 -13.84
N VAL A 206 -2.37 4.35 -14.62
CA VAL A 206 -2.43 4.32 -16.09
C VAL A 206 -1.11 4.87 -16.61
N THR A 207 -0.43 4.13 -17.47
CA THR A 207 0.87 4.52 -18.02
C THR A 207 0.90 4.36 -19.53
N GLY A 208 1.62 5.26 -20.18
CA GLY A 208 1.75 5.23 -21.63
C GLY A 208 2.57 6.40 -22.19
N PRO A 209 2.71 6.49 -23.51
CA PRO A 209 3.38 7.60 -24.15
C PRO A 209 2.74 8.95 -23.83
N THR A 210 3.58 9.92 -23.51
CA THR A 210 3.17 11.30 -23.11
C THR A 210 2.22 11.94 -24.12
N TYR A 211 2.45 11.75 -25.42
CA TYR A 211 1.63 12.34 -26.46
C TYR A 211 0.19 11.80 -26.50
N ARG A 212 -0.06 10.60 -25.90
CA ARG A 212 -1.42 10.04 -25.76
C ARG A 212 -2.03 10.37 -24.41
N LEU A 213 -1.27 10.31 -23.33
CA LEU A 213 -1.82 10.53 -21.98
C LEU A 213 -2.12 12.00 -21.71
N ARG A 214 -1.25 12.91 -22.13
CA ARG A 214 -1.38 14.33 -21.81
C ARG A 214 -2.64 15.00 -22.36
N PRO A 215 -3.09 14.75 -23.60
CA PRO A 215 -4.36 15.27 -24.09
C PRO A 215 -5.59 14.73 -23.35
N GLU A 216 -5.50 13.51 -22.81
CA GLU A 216 -6.56 12.81 -22.09
C GLU A 216 -6.40 12.89 -20.55
N GLU A 217 -5.48 13.71 -20.06
CA GLU A 217 -5.06 13.72 -18.65
C GLU A 217 -6.23 13.86 -17.68
N SER A 218 -7.12 14.84 -17.90
CA SER A 218 -8.28 15.08 -17.03
C SER A 218 -9.20 13.86 -16.96
N ARG A 219 -9.49 13.25 -18.11
CA ARG A 219 -10.32 12.06 -18.21
C ARG A 219 -9.67 10.84 -17.51
N ILE A 220 -8.38 10.60 -17.77
CA ILE A 220 -7.64 9.47 -17.17
C ILE A 220 -7.52 9.66 -15.66
N ARG A 221 -7.30 10.88 -15.19
CA ARG A 221 -7.30 11.23 -13.77
C ARG A 221 -8.61 10.84 -13.08
N GLU A 222 -9.74 11.24 -13.64
CA GLU A 222 -11.08 10.88 -13.10
C GLU A 222 -11.28 9.36 -13.07
N LEU A 223 -10.93 8.66 -14.15
CA LEU A 223 -11.04 7.21 -14.25
C LEU A 223 -10.16 6.51 -13.21
N ALA A 224 -8.90 6.92 -13.07
CA ALA A 224 -7.99 6.35 -12.09
C ALA A 224 -8.49 6.56 -10.65
N GLN A 225 -8.97 7.77 -10.32
CA GLN A 225 -9.54 8.08 -9.01
C GLN A 225 -10.80 7.24 -8.72
N ARG A 226 -11.75 7.17 -9.65
CA ARG A 226 -12.96 6.35 -9.50
C ARG A 226 -12.62 4.87 -9.32
N THR A 227 -11.65 4.38 -10.09
CA THR A 227 -11.20 2.97 -9.98
C THR A 227 -10.52 2.70 -8.63
N GLY A 228 -9.65 3.59 -8.18
CA GLY A 228 -9.02 3.49 -6.86
C GLY A 228 -10.05 3.53 -5.72
N GLU A 229 -11.05 4.39 -5.83
CA GLU A 229 -12.17 4.47 -4.89
C GLU A 229 -13.00 3.18 -4.89
N ASP A 230 -13.43 2.68 -6.05
CA ASP A 230 -14.24 1.46 -6.18
C ASP A 230 -13.54 0.25 -5.53
N ILE A 231 -12.24 0.07 -5.81
CA ILE A 231 -11.45 -0.98 -5.17
C ILE A 231 -11.37 -0.76 -3.66
N SER A 232 -11.13 0.46 -3.20
CA SER A 232 -11.04 0.78 -1.77
C SER A 232 -12.36 0.49 -1.04
N ARG A 233 -13.51 0.87 -1.63
CA ARG A 233 -14.84 0.56 -1.07
C ARG A 233 -15.08 -0.94 -0.95
N LYS A 234 -14.73 -1.70 -1.97
CA LYS A 234 -14.81 -3.18 -1.96
C LYS A 234 -13.89 -3.84 -0.93
N LEU A 235 -12.82 -3.14 -0.55
CA LEU A 235 -11.90 -3.57 0.52
C LEU A 235 -12.32 -3.06 1.91
N GLY A 236 -13.51 -2.44 2.04
CA GLY A 236 -14.06 -2.00 3.32
C GLY A 236 -13.72 -0.55 3.70
N TYR A 237 -13.03 0.22 2.86
CA TYR A 237 -12.71 1.61 3.17
C TYR A 237 -13.95 2.48 3.17
N ALA A 238 -14.28 3.11 4.31
CA ALA A 238 -15.44 3.98 4.48
C ALA A 238 -15.10 5.48 4.56
N GLY A 239 -13.81 5.83 4.56
CA GLY A 239 -13.35 7.21 4.68
C GLY A 239 -13.61 8.07 3.44
N PRO A 240 -13.29 9.39 3.48
CA PRO A 240 -13.39 10.29 2.33
C PRO A 240 -12.41 9.87 1.22
N TYR A 241 -12.81 10.09 -0.05
CA TYR A 241 -11.93 9.84 -1.17
C TYR A 241 -12.01 11.06 -2.15
N PRO A 242 -10.88 11.72 -2.49
CA PRO A 242 -9.55 11.48 -1.91
C PRO A 242 -9.54 11.71 -0.40
N ARG A 243 -8.64 11.01 0.28
CA ARG A 243 -8.51 11.14 1.73
C ARG A 243 -8.02 12.55 2.06
N LYS A 244 -8.83 13.32 2.76
CA LYS A 244 -8.39 14.58 3.38
C LYS A 244 -7.73 14.20 4.70
N GLU A 245 -6.45 14.53 4.88
CA GLU A 245 -5.83 14.40 6.20
C GLU A 245 -6.59 15.33 7.17
N THR A 246 -7.29 14.76 8.12
CA THR A 246 -7.72 15.50 9.31
C THR A 246 -6.46 15.74 10.14
N ASN A 247 -6.23 16.96 10.49
CA ASN A 247 -5.06 17.43 11.28
C ASN A 247 -5.14 16.96 12.76
N ASP A 248 -5.65 15.74 13.01
CA ASP A 248 -5.94 15.20 14.35
C ASP A 248 -4.87 14.22 14.87
N ALA A 249 -3.60 14.47 14.59
CA ALA A 249 -2.52 13.71 15.19
C ALA A 249 -1.42 14.60 15.79
N VAL A 250 -1.82 15.65 16.56
CA VAL A 250 -0.94 16.30 17.52
C VAL A 250 -1.77 16.66 18.75
N THR A 251 -2.05 15.69 19.60
CA THR A 251 -2.23 15.89 21.04
C THR A 251 -2.28 14.51 21.72
N THR A 252 -1.20 14.04 22.19
CA THR A 252 -0.82 13.49 23.50
C THR A 252 0.47 12.73 23.42
#